data_4c83c6191b4346d6ce15d0088ecda871
#
_entry.id   4c83c6191b4346d6ce15d0088ecda871
#
_cell.length_a   1.000
_cell.length_b   1.000
_cell.length_c   1.000
_cell.angle_alpha   90.00
_cell.angle_beta   90.00
_cell.angle_gamma   90.00
#
_symmetry.space_group_name_H-M   'P 1'
#
loop_
_entity.id
_entity.type
_entity.pdbx_description
1 polymer ?
#
loop_
_entity_poly.entity_id
_entity_poly.type
_entity_poly.pdbx_seq_one_letter_code
_entity_poly.pdbx_strand_id
1 'polypeptide(L)'
;MIMNKIIGALALALSVSAAVGAGKLCLEVRPDRPLAMYACGETATFVVKVTDTNGVPLKAGKVTTVLDNFGPHIVAPTNVVDLANGNPFTVCGTLAEPGFLRLVLRSDLAGFPTTQYRQDEWFASVGFEPEKLRPAAPCPADFDAFWAKGREEVKKVPLDAKVEPSAKWSNANWNVWGVSFATLGGRRVYGWLAKEKSAKGKLPVIVQVAAAGFGGWSQNPRMTPGYLNLFMTVFPFPPDAETQKPAYEKLNADCRAKWPGASRYCTAGIASDDPRDCYFYPVLLGIDRAIDWVAAREDADLGRFVYDGTSQGGGFGLFCVGLNRHFTKGAFHVPALTDHSAHRAGRFDGWPQFWKEQTNDVRRAAVERNAPYYDGVNFAQRIRVPVTVTCGTADAACHPHCVWTAYNQIPAKDKRIKTGFAMPHGVWDQFYLRTAEWLKDDGAAASAPEAAR
;
A
#
# COMPACT_ATOMS: atom_id res chain seq x y z
N MET A 1 -8.90 26.07 -49.88
CA MET A 1 -8.66 27.10 -48.85
C MET A 1 -8.58 26.38 -47.54
N ILE A 2 -7.37 26.05 -47.13
CA ILE A 2 -7.02 25.13 -46.05
C ILE A 2 -6.82 25.99 -44.81
N MET A 3 -7.55 25.71 -43.77
CA MET A 3 -7.42 26.39 -42.48
C MET A 3 -6.83 25.40 -41.48
N ASN A 4 -5.53 25.49 -41.26
CA ASN A 4 -4.78 24.80 -40.22
C ASN A 4 -5.24 25.30 -38.83
N LYS A 5 -5.79 24.42 -38.02
CA LYS A 5 -5.93 24.63 -36.58
C LYS A 5 -4.73 23.93 -35.89
N ILE A 6 -3.82 24.75 -35.44
CA ILE A 6 -2.78 24.34 -34.49
C ILE A 6 -3.44 24.16 -33.15
N ILE A 7 -3.52 22.92 -32.65
CA ILE A 7 -3.92 22.61 -31.27
C ILE A 7 -2.62 22.57 -30.45
N GLY A 8 -2.42 23.64 -29.69
CA GLY A 8 -1.32 23.69 -28.71
C GLY A 8 -1.61 22.73 -27.56
N ALA A 9 -0.76 21.73 -27.40
CA ALA A 9 -0.79 20.84 -26.24
C ALA A 9 -0.32 21.62 -25.01
N LEU A 10 -1.26 21.98 -24.13
CA LEU A 10 -0.95 22.50 -22.80
C LEU A 10 -0.52 21.31 -21.92
N ALA A 11 0.78 21.15 -21.71
CA ALA A 11 1.33 20.24 -20.73
C ALA A 11 0.94 20.76 -19.32
N LEU A 12 -0.07 20.18 -18.71
CA LEU A 12 -0.44 20.45 -17.32
C LEU A 12 0.61 19.81 -16.42
N ALA A 13 1.64 20.57 -16.03
CA ALA A 13 2.58 20.17 -14.99
C ALA A 13 1.80 20.14 -13.66
N LEU A 14 1.52 18.95 -13.13
CA LEU A 14 0.95 18.76 -11.80
C LEU A 14 1.97 19.23 -10.76
N SER A 15 1.81 20.46 -10.27
CA SER A 15 2.49 20.95 -9.07
C SER A 15 1.70 20.45 -7.86
N VAL A 16 2.29 19.56 -7.06
CA VAL A 16 1.72 19.19 -5.76
C VAL A 16 2.11 20.26 -4.76
N SER A 17 1.17 21.13 -4.44
CA SER A 17 1.29 22.07 -3.30
C SER A 17 0.83 21.36 -2.05
N ALA A 18 1.76 20.93 -1.19
CA ALA A 18 1.44 20.47 0.15
C ALA A 18 1.08 21.69 1.00
N ALA A 19 -0.20 21.94 1.23
CA ALA A 19 -0.68 23.02 2.10
C ALA A 19 -0.76 22.53 3.54
N VAL A 20 -0.01 23.14 4.47
CA VAL A 20 -0.06 22.88 5.92
C VAL A 20 -0.16 24.18 6.71
N GLY A 21 -0.92 24.23 7.78
CA GLY A 21 -1.38 25.27 8.72
C GLY A 21 -0.51 26.51 9.05
N ALA A 22 -1.09 27.50 9.70
CA ALA A 22 -0.68 28.90 9.88
C ALA A 22 0.82 29.21 9.99
N GLY A 23 1.30 30.17 9.19
CA GLY A 23 2.71 30.57 9.10
C GLY A 23 3.50 29.83 8.02
N LYS A 24 2.85 29.34 6.98
CA LYS A 24 3.30 28.26 6.08
C LYS A 24 4.13 28.73 4.91
N LEU A 25 5.15 27.93 4.64
CA LEU A 25 5.87 28.01 3.38
C LEU A 25 5.27 26.99 2.39
N CYS A 26 5.38 27.30 1.11
CA CYS A 26 5.06 26.38 0.02
C CYS A 26 6.35 25.84 -0.60
N LEU A 27 6.38 24.55 -0.81
CA LEU A 27 7.50 23.87 -1.46
C LEU A 27 7.01 23.27 -2.77
N GLU A 28 7.64 23.66 -3.86
CA GLU A 28 7.44 23.09 -5.18
C GLU A 28 8.71 22.34 -5.58
N VAL A 29 8.57 21.05 -5.88
CA VAL A 29 9.66 20.21 -6.38
C VAL A 29 9.20 19.54 -7.65
N ARG A 30 10.00 19.65 -8.71
CA ARG A 30 9.72 19.05 -10.01
C ARG A 30 10.94 18.32 -10.54
N PRO A 31 10.79 17.10 -11.07
CA PRO A 31 11.83 16.46 -11.85
C PRO A 31 11.92 17.12 -13.23
N ASP A 32 13.07 17.00 -13.89
CA ASP A 32 13.27 17.47 -15.27
C ASP A 32 12.53 16.61 -16.31
N ARG A 33 12.02 15.42 -15.91
CA ARG A 33 11.20 14.55 -16.77
C ARG A 33 9.79 14.39 -16.19
N PRO A 34 8.74 14.52 -17.01
CA PRO A 34 7.34 14.44 -16.54
C PRO A 34 6.99 13.11 -15.82
N LEU A 35 7.54 11.99 -16.28
CA LEU A 35 7.28 10.68 -15.69
C LEU A 35 8.18 10.36 -14.48
N ALA A 36 9.17 11.19 -14.19
CA ALA A 36 10.15 10.98 -13.12
C ALA A 36 10.86 9.61 -13.20
N MET A 37 11.12 9.10 -14.42
CA MET A 37 11.76 7.80 -14.69
C MET A 37 13.00 7.99 -15.58
N TYR A 38 14.08 7.29 -15.22
CA TYR A 38 15.41 7.40 -15.81
C TYR A 38 16.01 6.02 -16.06
N ALA A 39 16.94 5.92 -17.01
CA ALA A 39 17.82 4.77 -17.09
C ALA A 39 18.94 4.86 -16.04
N CYS A 40 19.44 3.71 -15.58
CA CYS A 40 20.59 3.69 -14.67
C CYS A 40 21.80 4.39 -15.31
N GLY A 41 22.48 5.23 -14.53
CA GLY A 41 23.59 6.06 -14.99
C GLY A 41 23.18 7.42 -15.58
N GLU A 42 21.92 7.65 -15.92
CA GLU A 42 21.46 8.99 -16.31
C GLU A 42 21.43 9.93 -15.10
N THR A 43 21.49 11.23 -15.36
CA THR A 43 21.35 12.24 -14.32
C THR A 43 19.91 12.70 -14.22
N ALA A 44 19.32 12.57 -13.05
CA ALA A 44 18.03 13.17 -12.70
C ALA A 44 18.28 14.55 -12.07
N THR A 45 17.46 15.53 -12.45
CA THR A 45 17.51 16.89 -11.91
C THR A 45 16.19 17.22 -11.21
N PHE A 46 16.28 17.59 -9.94
CA PHE A 46 15.15 18.15 -9.19
C PHE A 46 15.27 19.67 -9.19
N VAL A 47 14.22 20.35 -9.63
CA VAL A 47 14.08 21.81 -9.48
C VAL A 47 13.26 22.06 -8.21
N VAL A 48 13.84 22.77 -7.26
CA VAL A 48 13.26 23.04 -5.93
C VAL A 48 12.99 24.53 -5.83
N LYS A 49 11.76 24.92 -5.44
CA LYS A 49 11.34 26.29 -5.20
C LYS A 49 10.64 26.41 -3.86
N VAL A 50 11.10 27.30 -3.02
CA VAL A 50 10.51 27.61 -1.71
C VAL A 50 9.86 28.98 -1.77
N THR A 51 8.56 29.09 -1.48
CA THR A 51 7.82 30.33 -1.53
C THR A 51 7.06 30.61 -0.22
N ASP A 52 6.67 31.83 -0.03
CA ASP A 52 5.62 32.18 0.93
C ASP A 52 4.23 31.70 0.41
N THR A 53 3.19 31.98 1.20
CA THR A 53 1.81 31.63 0.85
C THR A 53 1.24 32.41 -0.34
N ASN A 54 1.90 33.50 -0.75
CA ASN A 54 1.53 34.29 -1.93
C ASN A 54 2.27 33.85 -3.20
N GLY A 55 3.10 32.79 -3.10
CA GLY A 55 3.90 32.29 -4.21
C GLY A 55 5.18 33.09 -4.47
N VAL A 56 5.58 34.01 -3.60
CA VAL A 56 6.81 34.80 -3.73
C VAL A 56 7.99 33.96 -3.25
N PRO A 57 9.04 33.79 -4.09
CA PRO A 57 10.24 33.05 -3.71
C PRO A 57 10.94 33.69 -2.50
N LEU A 58 11.29 32.86 -1.52
CA LEU A 58 12.08 33.31 -0.37
C LEU A 58 13.48 33.73 -0.83
N LYS A 59 13.98 34.81 -0.22
CA LYS A 59 15.31 35.38 -0.45
C LYS A 59 16.24 35.24 0.75
N ALA A 60 15.84 34.45 1.75
CA ALA A 60 16.63 34.19 2.94
C ALA A 60 16.26 32.84 3.52
N GLY A 61 17.21 32.23 4.23
CA GLY A 61 17.06 30.92 4.87
C GLY A 61 17.90 29.85 4.19
N LYS A 62 18.00 28.72 4.85
CA LYS A 62 18.83 27.59 4.38
C LYS A 62 18.00 26.33 4.25
N VAL A 63 18.29 25.55 3.19
CA VAL A 63 17.70 24.25 2.94
C VAL A 63 18.83 23.23 2.81
N THR A 64 18.82 22.22 3.68
CA THR A 64 19.72 21.08 3.59
C THR A 64 19.15 20.08 2.62
N THR A 65 19.96 19.63 1.66
CA THR A 65 19.59 18.61 0.66
C THR A 65 20.41 17.33 0.87
N VAL A 66 19.75 16.18 0.84
CA VAL A 66 20.38 14.87 0.89
C VAL A 66 19.83 14.03 -0.26
N LEU A 67 20.69 13.32 -0.95
CA LEU A 67 20.33 12.32 -1.94
C LEU A 67 20.70 10.93 -1.44
N ASP A 68 19.73 10.03 -1.37
CA ASP A 68 19.95 8.63 -1.01
C ASP A 68 19.20 7.65 -1.95
N ASN A 69 19.44 6.36 -1.80
CA ASN A 69 18.83 5.30 -2.60
C ASN A 69 17.54 4.74 -1.99
N PHE A 70 16.83 5.53 -1.20
CA PHE A 70 15.72 5.06 -0.36
C PHE A 70 16.18 3.98 0.64
N GLY A 71 17.37 4.19 1.20
CA GLY A 71 18.07 3.31 2.13
C GLY A 71 19.14 4.09 2.90
N PRO A 72 20.05 3.40 3.59
CA PRO A 72 21.12 4.04 4.36
C PRO A 72 22.23 4.63 3.47
N HIS A 73 22.27 4.31 2.18
CA HIS A 73 23.32 4.75 1.28
C HIS A 73 23.09 6.17 0.79
N ILE A 74 23.98 7.09 1.16
CA ILE A 74 24.03 8.47 0.67
C ILE A 74 24.69 8.48 -0.69
N VAL A 75 23.96 8.91 -1.72
CA VAL A 75 24.39 8.89 -3.14
C VAL A 75 25.31 10.08 -3.47
N ALA A 76 25.09 11.22 -2.80
CA ALA A 76 25.87 12.43 -2.99
C ALA A 76 26.12 13.15 -1.64
N PRO A 77 27.19 13.94 -1.50
CA PRO A 77 27.41 14.72 -0.29
C PRO A 77 26.22 15.58 0.09
N THR A 78 25.92 15.66 1.36
CA THR A 78 24.92 16.59 1.90
C THR A 78 25.33 18.03 1.57
N ASN A 79 24.40 18.80 1.02
CA ASN A 79 24.62 20.19 0.67
C ASN A 79 23.64 21.11 1.41
N VAL A 80 24.07 22.34 1.70
CA VAL A 80 23.25 23.39 2.30
C VAL A 80 23.11 24.52 1.30
N VAL A 81 21.90 24.72 0.81
CA VAL A 81 21.56 25.80 -0.14
C VAL A 81 21.09 27.01 0.65
N ASP A 82 21.74 28.15 0.44
CA ASP A 82 21.28 29.45 0.94
C ASP A 82 20.33 30.07 -0.09
N LEU A 83 19.07 30.29 0.29
CA LEU A 83 18.04 30.82 -0.59
C LEU A 83 18.33 32.26 -1.06
N ALA A 84 19.22 32.97 -0.38
CA ALA A 84 19.71 34.28 -0.84
C ALA A 84 20.54 34.20 -2.12
N ASN A 85 21.21 33.06 -2.35
CA ASN A 85 22.06 32.85 -3.51
C ASN A 85 21.33 32.25 -4.71
N GLY A 86 20.09 31.80 -4.53
CA GLY A 86 19.27 31.23 -5.61
C GLY A 86 18.04 30.49 -5.09
N ASN A 87 16.89 30.89 -5.60
CA ASN A 87 15.60 30.23 -5.39
C ASN A 87 14.69 30.57 -6.60
N PRO A 88 14.40 29.62 -7.51
CA PRO A 88 14.63 28.17 -7.37
C PRO A 88 16.10 27.75 -7.49
N PHE A 89 16.40 26.54 -7.00
CA PHE A 89 17.68 25.88 -7.13
C PHE A 89 17.53 24.44 -7.67
N THR A 90 18.63 23.83 -8.10
CA THR A 90 18.61 22.45 -8.63
C THR A 90 19.44 21.51 -7.76
N VAL A 91 18.99 20.26 -7.70
CA VAL A 91 19.72 19.14 -7.07
C VAL A 91 19.78 18.01 -8.09
N CYS A 92 20.98 17.54 -8.41
CA CYS A 92 21.20 16.50 -9.41
C CYS A 92 21.78 15.25 -8.77
N GLY A 93 21.39 14.08 -9.28
CA GLY A 93 21.95 12.80 -8.86
C GLY A 93 21.64 11.68 -9.81
N THR A 94 22.26 10.53 -9.58
CA THR A 94 22.10 9.33 -10.41
C THR A 94 22.11 8.08 -9.56
N LEU A 95 21.56 6.98 -10.09
CA LEU A 95 21.79 5.63 -9.57
C LEU A 95 22.40 4.77 -10.65
N ALA A 96 23.42 3.98 -10.29
CA ALA A 96 24.02 2.99 -11.17
C ALA A 96 23.19 1.70 -11.29
N GLU A 97 22.35 1.43 -10.27
CA GLU A 97 21.53 0.24 -10.15
C GLU A 97 20.03 0.59 -10.07
N PRO A 98 19.12 -0.35 -10.46
CA PRO A 98 17.70 -0.13 -10.40
C PRO A 98 17.23 0.24 -8.99
N GLY A 99 16.40 1.30 -8.90
CA GLY A 99 15.95 1.80 -7.60
C GLY A 99 15.19 3.11 -7.67
N PHE A 100 15.17 3.79 -6.53
CA PHE A 100 14.61 5.13 -6.42
C PHE A 100 15.62 6.07 -5.78
N LEU A 101 15.99 7.13 -6.49
CA LEU A 101 16.80 8.22 -5.95
C LEU A 101 15.89 9.16 -5.18
N ARG A 102 16.09 9.24 -3.85
CA ARG A 102 15.31 10.09 -2.98
C ARG A 102 16.03 11.39 -2.68
N LEU A 103 15.35 12.51 -2.97
CA LEU A 103 15.74 13.84 -2.51
C LEU A 103 15.05 14.11 -1.18
N VAL A 104 15.83 14.30 -0.12
CA VAL A 104 15.37 14.73 1.20
C VAL A 104 15.73 16.21 1.40
N LEU A 105 14.76 17.00 1.85
CA LEU A 105 14.90 18.41 2.15
C LEU A 105 14.61 18.65 3.65
N ARG A 106 15.50 19.36 4.32
CA ARG A 106 15.33 19.80 5.72
C ARG A 106 15.61 21.28 5.84
N SER A 107 14.88 21.97 6.70
CA SER A 107 15.08 23.37 6.98
C SER A 107 14.58 23.70 8.40
N ASP A 108 15.21 24.66 9.05
CA ASP A 108 14.78 25.26 10.30
C ASP A 108 13.81 26.43 10.11
N LEU A 109 13.49 26.76 8.87
CA LEU A 109 12.50 27.80 8.55
C LEU A 109 11.12 27.43 9.10
N ALA A 110 10.55 28.33 9.89
CA ALA A 110 9.22 28.14 10.45
C ALA A 110 8.18 27.89 9.35
N GLY A 111 7.42 26.80 9.48
CA GLY A 111 6.40 26.40 8.50
C GLY A 111 6.94 25.69 7.25
N PHE A 112 8.20 25.26 7.25
CA PHE A 112 8.73 24.42 6.17
C PHE A 112 7.94 23.10 6.06
N PRO A 113 7.49 22.70 4.88
CA PRO A 113 6.68 21.49 4.70
C PRO A 113 7.42 20.21 5.09
N THR A 114 6.67 19.22 5.56
CA THR A 114 7.18 17.88 5.86
C THR A 114 6.37 16.81 5.14
N THR A 115 6.98 15.66 4.86
CA THR A 115 6.27 14.50 4.30
C THR A 115 5.39 13.86 5.37
N GLN A 116 4.26 13.31 4.97
CA GLN A 116 3.38 12.53 5.84
C GLN A 116 4.16 11.48 6.64
N TYR A 117 3.89 11.38 7.93
CA TYR A 117 4.60 10.51 8.90
C TYR A 117 6.05 10.90 9.18
N ARG A 118 6.49 12.11 8.75
CA ARG A 118 7.78 12.70 9.09
C ARG A 118 7.57 14.04 9.78
N GLN A 119 8.45 14.39 10.70
CA GLN A 119 8.32 15.63 11.46
C GLN A 119 9.35 16.68 11.07
N ASP A 120 10.47 16.26 10.49
CA ASP A 120 11.68 17.07 10.28
C ASP A 120 12.18 17.07 8.84
N GLU A 121 11.49 16.38 7.93
CA GLU A 121 11.93 16.27 6.54
C GLU A 121 10.77 16.22 5.54
N TRP A 122 10.99 16.83 4.40
CA TRP A 122 10.20 16.59 3.20
C TRP A 122 11.03 15.76 2.21
N PHE A 123 10.41 14.85 1.48
CA PHE A 123 11.08 14.11 0.43
C PHE A 123 10.16 13.74 -0.73
N ALA A 124 10.80 13.53 -1.88
CA ALA A 124 10.24 12.83 -3.03
C ALA A 124 11.33 12.00 -3.71
N SER A 125 10.96 11.09 -4.58
CA SER A 125 11.94 10.29 -5.30
C SER A 125 11.60 10.14 -6.78
N VAL A 126 12.61 9.79 -7.57
CA VAL A 126 12.50 9.45 -8.99
C VAL A 126 13.00 8.03 -9.21
N GLY A 127 12.39 7.31 -10.16
CA GLY A 127 12.72 5.92 -10.45
C GLY A 127 13.87 5.80 -11.45
N PHE A 128 14.77 4.87 -11.19
CA PHE A 128 15.81 4.42 -12.11
C PHE A 128 15.55 2.96 -12.48
N GLU A 129 15.07 2.72 -13.68
CA GLU A 129 14.69 1.39 -14.19
C GLU A 129 13.92 0.54 -13.15
N PRO A 130 12.87 1.10 -12.48
CA PRO A 130 12.19 0.41 -11.40
C PRO A 130 11.56 -0.90 -11.83
N GLU A 131 11.26 -1.10 -13.11
CA GLU A 131 10.79 -2.35 -13.71
C GLU A 131 11.81 -3.49 -13.62
N LYS A 132 13.09 -3.16 -13.39
CA LYS A 132 14.16 -4.13 -13.20
C LYS A 132 14.39 -4.52 -11.73
N LEU A 133 13.71 -3.87 -10.77
CA LEU A 133 13.81 -4.24 -9.36
C LEU A 133 13.42 -5.70 -9.14
N ARG A 134 14.21 -6.39 -8.31
CA ARG A 134 14.01 -7.78 -7.94
C ARG A 134 14.02 -7.93 -6.42
N PRO A 135 13.33 -8.96 -5.89
CA PRO A 135 13.38 -9.29 -4.48
C PRO A 135 14.81 -9.55 -4.01
N ALA A 136 15.16 -9.05 -2.84
CA ALA A 136 16.48 -9.25 -2.26
C ALA A 136 16.66 -10.62 -1.57
N ALA A 137 15.55 -11.34 -1.34
CA ALA A 137 15.54 -12.72 -0.86
C ALA A 137 14.73 -13.62 -1.80
N PRO A 138 15.12 -14.92 -1.92
CA PRO A 138 14.33 -15.87 -2.70
C PRO A 138 13.01 -16.20 -2.01
N CYS A 139 12.02 -16.64 -2.81
CA CYS A 139 10.81 -17.26 -2.27
C CYS A 139 11.20 -18.59 -1.58
N PRO A 140 10.66 -18.89 -0.37
CA PRO A 140 10.88 -20.18 0.25
C PRO A 140 10.48 -21.33 -0.67
N ALA A 141 11.30 -22.37 -0.74
CA ALA A 141 11.05 -23.51 -1.63
C ALA A 141 9.74 -24.25 -1.30
N ASP A 142 9.35 -24.21 -0.03
CA ASP A 142 8.11 -24.82 0.48
C ASP A 142 6.95 -23.85 0.63
N PHE A 143 7.03 -22.63 0.08
CA PHE A 143 6.03 -21.57 0.24
C PHE A 143 4.61 -22.05 -0.07
N ASP A 144 4.42 -22.73 -1.20
CA ASP A 144 3.09 -23.20 -1.60
C ASP A 144 2.61 -24.32 -0.68
N ALA A 145 3.50 -25.24 -0.28
CA ALA A 145 3.18 -26.31 0.67
C ALA A 145 2.83 -25.75 2.06
N PHE A 146 3.53 -24.72 2.52
CA PHE A 146 3.26 -24.04 3.79
C PHE A 146 1.83 -23.50 3.83
N TRP A 147 1.42 -22.74 2.82
CA TRP A 147 0.08 -22.16 2.77
C TRP A 147 -1.01 -23.21 2.47
N ALA A 148 -0.73 -24.18 1.62
CA ALA A 148 -1.65 -25.30 1.38
C ALA A 148 -1.92 -26.08 2.67
N LYS A 149 -0.89 -26.40 3.45
CA LYS A 149 -1.02 -27.05 4.76
C LYS A 149 -1.87 -26.20 5.72
N GLY A 150 -1.63 -24.90 5.80
CA GLY A 150 -2.43 -24.00 6.62
C GLY A 150 -3.91 -24.01 6.24
N ARG A 151 -4.21 -23.98 4.94
CA ARG A 151 -5.59 -24.11 4.44
C ARG A 151 -6.25 -25.44 4.82
N GLU A 152 -5.52 -26.54 4.74
CA GLU A 152 -6.03 -27.86 5.17
C GLU A 152 -6.22 -27.94 6.70
N GLU A 153 -5.35 -27.32 7.49
CA GLU A 153 -5.47 -27.26 8.95
C GLU A 153 -6.68 -26.42 9.35
N VAL A 154 -6.90 -25.25 8.75
CA VAL A 154 -8.04 -24.40 9.11
C VAL A 154 -9.38 -24.98 8.65
N LYS A 155 -9.44 -25.80 7.60
CA LYS A 155 -10.66 -26.53 7.20
C LYS A 155 -11.18 -27.49 8.26
N LYS A 156 -10.29 -28.03 9.10
CA LYS A 156 -10.66 -28.93 10.22
C LYS A 156 -11.34 -28.18 11.37
N VAL A 157 -11.18 -26.87 11.43
CA VAL A 157 -11.88 -26.01 12.42
C VAL A 157 -13.28 -25.72 11.87
N PRO A 158 -14.39 -25.97 12.62
CA PRO A 158 -15.72 -25.54 12.21
C PRO A 158 -15.72 -24.06 11.80
N LEU A 159 -16.36 -23.72 10.69
CA LEU A 159 -16.38 -22.32 10.21
C LEU A 159 -17.03 -21.39 11.23
N ASP A 160 -18.08 -21.86 11.91
CA ASP A 160 -18.86 -21.11 12.90
C ASP A 160 -19.12 -19.66 12.43
N ALA A 161 -19.65 -19.54 11.21
CA ALA A 161 -19.97 -18.25 10.62
C ALA A 161 -21.09 -17.58 11.40
N LYS A 162 -20.84 -16.37 11.90
CA LYS A 162 -21.87 -15.53 12.53
C LYS A 162 -22.18 -14.37 11.61
N VAL A 163 -23.46 -14.09 11.43
CA VAL A 163 -23.98 -13.01 10.58
C VAL A 163 -25.06 -12.29 11.35
N GLU A 164 -24.75 -11.10 11.84
CA GLU A 164 -25.60 -10.34 12.75
C GLU A 164 -26.00 -9.01 12.11
N PRO A 165 -27.31 -8.71 11.98
CA PRO A 165 -27.75 -7.43 11.40
C PRO A 165 -27.19 -6.25 12.20
N SER A 166 -26.66 -5.24 11.52
CA SER A 166 -26.20 -4.01 12.15
C SER A 166 -27.26 -2.92 12.04
N ALA A 167 -27.91 -2.58 13.13
CA ALA A 167 -28.86 -1.46 13.17
C ALA A 167 -28.13 -0.11 12.96
N LYS A 168 -26.88 0.00 13.41
CA LYS A 168 -26.07 1.22 13.29
C LYS A 168 -25.74 1.58 11.83
N TRP A 169 -25.48 0.57 11.00
CA TRP A 169 -25.00 0.78 9.64
C TRP A 169 -26.04 0.52 8.56
N SER A 170 -27.08 -0.27 8.87
CA SER A 170 -28.23 -0.42 7.97
C SER A 170 -29.04 0.87 7.92
N ASN A 171 -29.54 1.22 6.72
CA ASN A 171 -30.31 2.44 6.48
C ASN A 171 -31.40 2.20 5.41
N ALA A 172 -32.03 3.24 4.88
CA ALA A 172 -33.07 3.10 3.86
C ALA A 172 -32.60 2.33 2.61
N ASN A 173 -31.34 2.48 2.21
CA ASN A 173 -30.78 1.92 0.98
C ASN A 173 -29.96 0.65 1.18
N TRP A 174 -29.44 0.40 2.38
CA TRP A 174 -28.46 -0.64 2.64
C TRP A 174 -28.86 -1.61 3.74
N ASN A 175 -28.62 -2.89 3.50
CA ASN A 175 -28.52 -3.91 4.56
C ASN A 175 -27.05 -4.12 4.87
N VAL A 176 -26.70 -4.06 6.17
CA VAL A 176 -25.34 -4.28 6.67
C VAL A 176 -25.39 -5.30 7.81
N TRP A 177 -24.46 -6.24 7.77
CA TRP A 177 -24.29 -7.27 8.83
C TRP A 177 -22.86 -7.28 9.31
N GLY A 178 -22.68 -7.40 10.64
CA GLY A 178 -21.44 -7.85 11.22
C GLY A 178 -21.23 -9.32 10.88
N VAL A 179 -20.03 -9.68 10.41
CA VAL A 179 -19.69 -11.08 10.13
C VAL A 179 -18.46 -11.51 10.91
N SER A 180 -18.42 -12.77 11.33
CA SER A 180 -17.20 -13.33 11.92
C SER A 180 -17.08 -14.82 11.66
N PHE A 181 -15.84 -15.30 11.58
CA PHE A 181 -15.50 -16.67 11.19
C PHE A 181 -14.41 -17.21 12.13
N ALA A 182 -14.56 -18.44 12.59
CA ALA A 182 -13.52 -19.09 13.37
C ALA A 182 -12.30 -19.42 12.50
N THR A 183 -11.12 -19.30 13.09
CA THR A 183 -9.83 -19.64 12.46
C THR A 183 -8.94 -20.40 13.44
N LEU A 184 -7.69 -20.66 13.08
CA LEU A 184 -6.76 -21.44 13.89
C LEU A 184 -6.53 -20.83 15.28
N GLY A 185 -6.20 -21.70 16.26
CA GLY A 185 -5.84 -21.29 17.61
C GLY A 185 -6.98 -20.71 18.43
N GLY A 186 -8.23 -21.13 18.16
CA GLY A 186 -9.41 -20.63 18.85
C GLY A 186 -9.73 -19.16 18.57
N ARG A 187 -9.16 -18.59 17.53
CA ARG A 187 -9.34 -17.19 17.12
C ARG A 187 -10.51 -17.03 16.16
N ARG A 188 -10.92 -15.77 15.97
CA ARG A 188 -11.91 -15.37 14.97
C ARG A 188 -11.39 -14.17 14.18
N VAL A 189 -11.81 -14.09 12.92
CA VAL A 189 -11.71 -12.88 12.10
C VAL A 189 -13.07 -12.21 12.00
N TYR A 190 -13.07 -10.90 11.88
CA TYR A 190 -14.29 -10.09 11.91
C TYR A 190 -14.37 -9.17 10.71
N GLY A 191 -15.57 -8.80 10.33
CA GLY A 191 -15.79 -7.91 9.19
C GLY A 191 -17.24 -7.50 9.05
N TRP A 192 -17.53 -6.96 7.88
CA TRP A 192 -18.86 -6.51 7.47
C TRP A 192 -19.26 -7.15 6.15
N LEU A 193 -20.52 -7.53 6.05
CA LEU A 193 -21.20 -7.83 4.80
C LEU A 193 -22.20 -6.71 4.52
N ALA A 194 -22.22 -6.17 3.31
CA ALA A 194 -23.19 -5.13 2.94
C ALA A 194 -23.69 -5.30 1.52
N LYS A 195 -24.98 -5.03 1.30
CA LYS A 195 -25.59 -4.91 -0.05
C LYS A 195 -26.75 -3.93 -0.06
N GLU A 196 -27.04 -3.39 -1.22
CA GLU A 196 -28.20 -2.54 -1.42
C GLU A 196 -29.50 -3.31 -1.24
N LYS A 197 -30.51 -2.70 -0.60
CA LYS A 197 -31.84 -3.31 -0.41
C LYS A 197 -32.59 -3.53 -1.72
N SER A 198 -32.33 -2.67 -2.71
CA SER A 198 -32.93 -2.76 -4.05
C SER A 198 -32.29 -3.85 -4.92
N ALA A 199 -31.13 -4.37 -4.52
CA ALA A 199 -30.37 -5.34 -5.31
C ALA A 199 -31.14 -6.67 -5.46
N LYS A 200 -31.20 -7.17 -6.69
CA LYS A 200 -31.87 -8.42 -7.06
C LYS A 200 -30.90 -9.33 -7.81
N GLY A 201 -31.08 -10.64 -7.65
CA GLY A 201 -30.26 -11.63 -8.33
C GLY A 201 -28.82 -11.69 -7.82
N LYS A 202 -27.91 -12.18 -8.65
CA LYS A 202 -26.49 -12.28 -8.34
C LYS A 202 -25.81 -10.94 -8.52
N LEU A 203 -24.96 -10.59 -7.58
CA LEU A 203 -24.19 -9.36 -7.55
C LEU A 203 -22.70 -9.63 -7.73
N PRO A 204 -21.97 -8.76 -8.45
CA PRO A 204 -20.52 -8.72 -8.37
C PRO A 204 -20.09 -8.69 -6.91
N VAL A 205 -19.02 -9.41 -6.57
CA VAL A 205 -18.48 -9.40 -5.21
C VAL A 205 -17.26 -8.48 -5.17
N ILE A 206 -17.22 -7.59 -4.20
CA ILE A 206 -16.01 -6.83 -3.87
C ILE A 206 -15.51 -7.22 -2.49
N VAL A 207 -14.28 -7.70 -2.43
CA VAL A 207 -13.59 -8.03 -1.18
C VAL A 207 -12.59 -6.95 -0.87
N GLN A 208 -12.61 -6.48 0.38
CA GLN A 208 -11.69 -5.46 0.88
C GLN A 208 -11.18 -5.88 2.25
N VAL A 209 -9.92 -5.53 2.57
CA VAL A 209 -9.34 -5.71 3.90
C VAL A 209 -8.89 -4.36 4.45
N ALA A 210 -9.06 -4.18 5.74
CA ALA A 210 -8.76 -2.93 6.42
C ALA A 210 -7.29 -2.49 6.28
N ALA A 211 -7.06 -1.20 6.16
CA ALA A 211 -5.75 -0.58 6.33
C ALA A 211 -5.25 -0.76 7.77
N ALA A 212 -3.96 -0.51 8.00
CA ALA A 212 -3.36 -0.59 9.32
C ALA A 212 -3.90 0.50 10.27
N GLY A 213 -3.81 0.22 11.58
CA GLY A 213 -4.28 1.12 12.63
C GLY A 213 -5.75 0.94 12.95
N PHE A 214 -6.19 1.65 14.00
CA PHE A 214 -7.60 1.71 14.40
C PHE A 214 -8.16 3.11 14.11
N GLY A 215 -9.45 3.18 13.89
CA GLY A 215 -10.14 4.43 13.63
C GLY A 215 -11.40 4.17 12.80
N GLY A 216 -12.46 4.93 13.05
CA GLY A 216 -13.77 4.69 12.47
C GLY A 216 -13.71 4.48 10.95
N TRP A 217 -13.01 5.35 10.24
CA TRP A 217 -12.94 5.28 8.78
C TRP A 217 -12.28 3.99 8.25
N SER A 218 -11.30 3.43 8.96
CA SER A 218 -10.57 2.23 8.53
C SER A 218 -11.28 0.92 8.89
N GLN A 219 -12.27 0.97 9.79
CA GLN A 219 -12.98 -0.19 10.30
C GLN A 219 -14.48 -0.18 9.96
N ASN A 220 -15.00 0.92 9.43
CA ASN A 220 -16.40 1.05 9.01
C ASN A 220 -16.70 0.18 7.80
N PRO A 221 -17.94 -0.32 7.65
CA PRO A 221 -18.32 -1.09 6.49
C PRO A 221 -18.11 -0.28 5.20
N ARG A 222 -17.62 -0.95 4.18
CA ARG A 222 -17.56 -0.41 2.82
C ARG A 222 -18.87 -0.74 2.12
N MET A 223 -19.45 0.24 1.45
CA MET A 223 -20.74 0.14 0.79
C MET A 223 -20.62 0.63 -0.66
N THR A 224 -19.94 -0.16 -1.49
CA THR A 224 -19.78 0.11 -2.92
C THR A 224 -21.07 -0.26 -3.64
N PRO A 225 -21.77 0.70 -4.30
CA PRO A 225 -23.02 0.44 -4.98
C PRO A 225 -22.88 -0.60 -6.10
N GLY A 226 -23.89 -1.46 -6.23
CA GLY A 226 -23.94 -2.52 -7.23
C GLY A 226 -23.13 -3.77 -6.88
N TYR A 227 -22.56 -3.87 -5.67
CA TYR A 227 -21.78 -5.00 -5.23
C TYR A 227 -22.36 -5.69 -3.98
N LEU A 228 -22.07 -6.98 -3.86
CA LEU A 228 -22.04 -7.65 -2.58
C LEU A 228 -20.68 -7.37 -1.94
N ASN A 229 -20.66 -6.57 -0.88
CA ASN A 229 -19.45 -6.06 -0.26
C ASN A 229 -19.06 -6.96 0.91
N LEU A 230 -17.85 -7.54 0.88
CA LEU A 230 -17.21 -8.20 2.02
C LEU A 230 -16.00 -7.37 2.45
N PHE A 231 -16.10 -6.73 3.60
CA PHE A 231 -15.00 -5.98 4.20
C PHE A 231 -14.50 -6.69 5.45
N MET A 232 -13.24 -7.11 5.47
CA MET A 232 -12.65 -7.83 6.60
C MET A 232 -11.65 -6.96 7.36
N THR A 233 -11.62 -7.09 8.68
CA THR A 233 -10.59 -6.50 9.51
C THR A 233 -9.50 -7.53 9.83
N VAL A 234 -8.34 -7.06 10.24
CA VAL A 234 -7.23 -7.94 10.67
C VAL A 234 -7.24 -8.16 12.19
N PHE A 235 -8.20 -7.60 12.91
CA PHE A 235 -8.26 -7.64 14.37
C PHE A 235 -9.17 -8.75 14.87
N PRO A 236 -8.85 -9.36 16.05
CA PRO A 236 -9.60 -10.47 16.66
C PRO A 236 -10.77 -9.97 17.51
N PHE A 237 -11.41 -8.87 17.11
CA PHE A 237 -12.57 -8.29 17.80
C PHE A 237 -13.51 -7.62 16.80
N PRO A 238 -14.81 -7.47 17.15
CA PRO A 238 -15.79 -6.83 16.27
C PRO A 238 -15.38 -5.41 15.89
N PRO A 239 -15.59 -5.00 14.64
CA PRO A 239 -15.25 -3.66 14.16
C PRO A 239 -16.26 -2.61 14.61
N ASP A 240 -16.45 -2.46 15.93
CA ASP A 240 -17.27 -1.41 16.54
C ASP A 240 -16.39 -0.28 17.06
N ALA A 241 -16.66 0.95 16.60
CA ALA A 241 -15.85 2.12 16.91
C ALA A 241 -15.76 2.44 18.41
N GLU A 242 -16.79 2.15 19.20
CA GLU A 242 -16.82 2.51 20.61
C GLU A 242 -15.87 1.67 21.46
N THR A 243 -15.67 0.41 21.09
CA THR A 243 -14.83 -0.55 21.83
C THR A 243 -13.45 -0.75 21.18
N GLN A 244 -13.23 -0.22 19.99
CA GLN A 244 -12.03 -0.51 19.19
C GLN A 244 -10.73 -0.01 19.81
N LYS A 245 -10.70 1.20 20.35
CA LYS A 245 -9.44 1.76 20.88
C LYS A 245 -8.93 0.94 22.07
N PRO A 246 -9.72 0.66 23.12
CA PRO A 246 -9.28 -0.20 24.21
C PRO A 246 -8.90 -1.61 23.76
N ALA A 247 -9.67 -2.21 22.85
CA ALA A 247 -9.36 -3.53 22.31
C ALA A 247 -8.06 -3.57 21.51
N TYR A 248 -7.81 -2.53 20.70
CA TYR A 248 -6.56 -2.38 19.94
C TYR A 248 -5.35 -2.18 20.86
N GLU A 249 -5.48 -1.34 21.88
CA GLU A 249 -4.42 -1.10 22.87
C GLU A 249 -4.10 -2.39 23.64
N LYS A 250 -5.15 -3.12 24.08
CA LYS A 250 -4.99 -4.42 24.71
C LYS A 250 -4.32 -5.43 23.79
N LEU A 251 -4.74 -5.54 22.54
CA LEU A 251 -4.12 -6.43 21.55
C LEU A 251 -2.60 -6.17 21.43
N ASN A 252 -2.22 -4.91 21.30
CA ASN A 252 -0.80 -4.56 21.18
C ASN A 252 -0.03 -4.83 22.50
N ALA A 253 -0.65 -4.64 23.65
CA ALA A 253 -0.05 -4.99 24.95
C ALA A 253 0.15 -6.51 25.08
N ASP A 254 -0.85 -7.31 24.73
CA ASP A 254 -0.78 -8.77 24.73
C ASP A 254 0.30 -9.28 23.75
N CYS A 255 0.38 -8.68 22.56
CA CYS A 255 1.42 -9.01 21.58
C CYS A 255 2.83 -8.74 22.11
N ARG A 256 3.05 -7.57 22.74
CA ARG A 256 4.35 -7.24 23.36
C ARG A 256 4.70 -8.17 24.52
N ALA A 257 3.72 -8.53 25.32
CA ALA A 257 3.92 -9.43 26.46
C ALA A 257 4.29 -10.85 26.02
N LYS A 258 3.64 -11.34 24.97
CA LYS A 258 3.85 -12.71 24.45
C LYS A 258 5.09 -12.83 23.57
N TRP A 259 5.39 -11.82 22.75
CA TRP A 259 6.42 -11.86 21.71
C TRP A 259 7.49 -10.81 21.96
N PRO A 260 8.61 -11.15 22.64
CA PRO A 260 9.71 -10.22 22.83
C PRO A 260 10.22 -9.65 21.49
N GLY A 261 10.34 -8.31 21.41
CA GLY A 261 10.71 -7.60 20.17
C GLY A 261 9.55 -7.24 19.27
N ALA A 262 8.31 -7.63 19.59
CA ALA A 262 7.13 -7.08 18.91
C ALA A 262 6.83 -5.67 19.43
N SER A 263 6.69 -4.71 18.53
CA SER A 263 6.24 -3.36 18.87
C SER A 263 4.70 -3.26 18.90
N ARG A 264 4.04 -4.07 18.08
CA ARG A 264 2.59 -4.10 17.89
C ARG A 264 2.15 -5.41 17.23
N TYR A 265 0.84 -5.58 17.02
CA TYR A 265 0.25 -6.81 16.45
C TYR A 265 0.94 -7.25 15.15
N CYS A 266 1.20 -6.30 14.24
CA CYS A 266 1.72 -6.63 12.91
C CYS A 266 3.16 -7.16 12.91
N THR A 267 3.92 -6.99 13.99
CA THR A 267 5.28 -7.55 14.15
C THR A 267 5.31 -8.73 15.13
N ALA A 268 4.14 -9.13 15.68
CA ALA A 268 4.05 -10.18 16.67
C ALA A 268 4.30 -11.57 16.07
N GLY A 269 5.16 -12.35 16.69
CA GLY A 269 5.48 -13.74 16.34
C GLY A 269 6.39 -13.92 15.12
N ILE A 270 6.71 -12.85 14.37
CA ILE A 270 7.56 -12.98 13.17
C ILE A 270 8.99 -13.41 13.47
N ALA A 271 9.51 -13.06 14.66
CA ALA A 271 10.85 -13.39 15.11
C ALA A 271 10.89 -14.65 16.01
N SER A 272 9.91 -15.55 15.87
CA SER A 272 9.87 -16.85 16.55
C SER A 272 10.61 -17.93 15.76
N ASP A 273 10.69 -19.14 16.32
CA ASP A 273 11.28 -20.30 15.65
C ASP A 273 10.32 -20.93 14.61
N ASP A 274 9.02 -20.72 14.75
CA ASP A 274 7.99 -21.23 13.85
C ASP A 274 7.33 -20.07 13.07
N PRO A 275 7.40 -20.03 11.73
CA PRO A 275 6.75 -19.01 10.94
C PRO A 275 5.22 -18.94 11.18
N ARG A 276 4.57 -20.01 11.64
CA ARG A 276 3.12 -20.05 11.95
C ARG A 276 2.74 -19.24 13.19
N ASP A 277 3.70 -18.85 14.00
CA ASP A 277 3.50 -17.95 15.16
C ASP A 277 3.21 -16.51 14.75
N CYS A 278 3.54 -16.12 13.50
CA CYS A 278 3.25 -14.79 13.00
C CYS A 278 1.77 -14.47 13.15
N TYR A 279 1.48 -13.29 13.67
CA TYR A 279 0.12 -12.80 13.88
C TYR A 279 -0.77 -12.95 12.64
N PHE A 280 -0.20 -12.71 11.46
CA PHE A 280 -0.94 -12.77 10.20
C PHE A 280 -1.29 -14.19 9.74
N TYR A 281 -0.66 -15.24 10.26
CA TYR A 281 -0.95 -16.62 9.82
C TYR A 281 -2.41 -17.01 10.02
N PRO A 282 -2.97 -17.03 11.25
CA PRO A 282 -4.37 -17.35 11.46
C PRO A 282 -5.32 -16.29 10.88
N VAL A 283 -4.89 -15.02 10.79
CA VAL A 283 -5.71 -13.94 10.24
C VAL A 283 -5.93 -14.14 8.74
N LEU A 284 -4.86 -14.41 7.99
CA LEU A 284 -4.92 -14.61 6.54
C LEU A 284 -5.77 -15.84 6.20
N LEU A 285 -5.57 -16.96 6.91
CA LEU A 285 -6.36 -18.18 6.73
C LEU A 285 -7.84 -17.97 7.08
N GLY A 286 -8.13 -17.15 8.09
CA GLY A 286 -9.50 -16.78 8.46
C GLY A 286 -10.17 -15.90 7.41
N ILE A 287 -9.45 -14.95 6.82
CA ILE A 287 -9.94 -14.08 5.73
C ILE A 287 -10.15 -14.93 4.46
N ASP A 288 -9.24 -15.84 4.12
CA ASP A 288 -9.39 -16.75 2.98
C ASP A 288 -10.68 -17.59 3.09
N ARG A 289 -11.01 -18.09 4.28
CA ARG A 289 -12.30 -18.78 4.54
C ARG A 289 -13.51 -17.86 4.40
N ALA A 290 -13.41 -16.60 4.83
CA ALA A 290 -14.48 -15.62 4.64
C ALA A 290 -14.73 -15.33 3.15
N ILE A 291 -13.66 -15.34 2.34
CA ILE A 291 -13.74 -15.22 0.88
C ILE A 291 -14.45 -16.44 0.29
N ASP A 292 -14.08 -17.66 0.68
CA ASP A 292 -14.76 -18.88 0.23
C ASP A 292 -16.24 -18.87 0.68
N TRP A 293 -16.54 -18.40 1.88
CA TRP A 293 -17.91 -18.30 2.38
C TRP A 293 -18.76 -17.31 1.58
N VAL A 294 -18.25 -16.11 1.24
CA VAL A 294 -19.02 -15.17 0.42
C VAL A 294 -19.18 -15.67 -1.01
N ALA A 295 -18.18 -16.38 -1.54
CA ALA A 295 -18.25 -17.00 -2.87
C ALA A 295 -19.30 -18.12 -2.97
N ALA A 296 -19.55 -18.84 -1.88
CA ALA A 296 -20.57 -19.89 -1.80
C ALA A 296 -22.01 -19.39 -1.65
N ARG A 297 -22.22 -18.07 -1.55
CA ARG A 297 -23.57 -17.50 -1.43
C ARG A 297 -24.30 -17.52 -2.75
N GLU A 298 -25.61 -17.75 -2.68
CA GLU A 298 -26.49 -17.77 -3.88
C GLU A 298 -26.57 -16.41 -4.60
N ASP A 299 -26.39 -15.31 -3.84
CA ASP A 299 -26.42 -13.94 -4.36
C ASP A 299 -25.04 -13.44 -4.85
N ALA A 300 -23.99 -14.28 -4.88
CA ALA A 300 -22.67 -13.96 -5.40
C ALA A 300 -22.53 -14.28 -6.90
N ASP A 301 -21.98 -13.34 -7.66
CA ASP A 301 -21.56 -13.55 -9.05
C ASP A 301 -20.06 -13.85 -9.11
N LEU A 302 -19.71 -15.11 -9.33
CA LEU A 302 -18.30 -15.53 -9.41
C LEU A 302 -17.60 -15.09 -10.70
N GLY A 303 -18.33 -14.67 -11.71
CA GLY A 303 -17.75 -14.10 -12.94
C GLY A 303 -17.21 -12.67 -12.72
N ARG A 304 -17.64 -12.00 -11.64
CA ARG A 304 -17.24 -10.64 -11.27
C ARG A 304 -16.89 -10.58 -9.79
N PHE A 305 -15.75 -11.15 -9.44
CA PHE A 305 -15.27 -11.27 -8.08
C PHE A 305 -13.96 -10.50 -7.94
N VAL A 306 -14.02 -9.31 -7.35
CA VAL A 306 -12.89 -8.37 -7.39
C VAL A 306 -12.33 -8.08 -5.99
N TYR A 307 -11.07 -7.70 -5.96
CA TYR A 307 -10.40 -7.19 -4.76
C TYR A 307 -10.08 -5.71 -4.91
N ASP A 308 -10.26 -4.94 -3.84
CA ASP A 308 -9.82 -3.54 -3.74
C ASP A 308 -9.26 -3.27 -2.34
N GLY A 309 -8.04 -2.77 -2.23
CA GLY A 309 -7.43 -2.52 -0.93
C GLY A 309 -6.29 -1.53 -0.93
N THR A 310 -6.12 -0.84 0.20
CA THR A 310 -5.14 0.22 0.39
C THR A 310 -4.19 -0.13 1.52
N SER A 311 -2.89 0.19 1.37
CA SER A 311 -1.88 0.05 2.44
C SER A 311 -1.78 -1.40 2.92
N GLN A 312 -1.99 -1.69 4.20
CA GLN A 312 -2.08 -3.06 4.71
C GLN A 312 -3.13 -3.87 3.94
N GLY A 313 -4.31 -3.26 3.64
CA GLY A 313 -5.33 -3.89 2.80
C GLY A 313 -4.83 -4.16 1.38
N GLY A 314 -4.00 -3.30 0.80
CA GLY A 314 -3.33 -3.53 -0.48
C GLY A 314 -2.37 -4.73 -0.43
N GLY A 315 -1.59 -4.88 0.64
CA GLY A 315 -0.75 -6.05 0.88
C GLY A 315 -1.57 -7.33 1.06
N PHE A 316 -2.65 -7.28 1.84
CA PHE A 316 -3.60 -8.40 1.94
C PHE A 316 -4.24 -8.73 0.59
N GLY A 317 -4.37 -7.75 -0.32
CA GLY A 317 -4.81 -8.00 -1.69
C GLY A 317 -3.86 -8.91 -2.45
N LEU A 318 -2.56 -8.68 -2.34
CA LEU A 318 -1.56 -9.57 -2.93
C LEU A 318 -1.70 -11.00 -2.36
N PHE A 319 -1.91 -11.13 -1.04
CA PHE A 319 -2.10 -12.42 -0.37
C PHE A 319 -3.39 -13.11 -0.86
N CYS A 320 -4.53 -12.42 -0.75
CA CYS A 320 -5.83 -12.98 -1.09
C CYS A 320 -5.91 -13.39 -2.57
N VAL A 321 -5.52 -12.49 -3.48
CA VAL A 321 -5.59 -12.76 -4.93
C VAL A 321 -4.53 -13.79 -5.36
N GLY A 322 -3.39 -13.86 -4.65
CA GLY A 322 -2.36 -14.86 -4.90
C GLY A 322 -2.73 -16.27 -4.43
N LEU A 323 -3.51 -16.41 -3.36
CA LEU A 323 -3.90 -17.70 -2.78
C LEU A 323 -5.26 -18.19 -3.25
N ASN A 324 -6.24 -17.30 -3.39
CA ASN A 324 -7.63 -17.65 -3.65
C ASN A 324 -7.97 -17.52 -5.14
N ARG A 325 -8.68 -18.51 -5.66
CA ARG A 325 -8.97 -18.61 -7.10
C ARG A 325 -10.29 -17.97 -7.54
N HIS A 326 -11.06 -17.40 -6.60
CA HIS A 326 -12.33 -16.75 -6.95
C HIS A 326 -12.13 -15.41 -7.66
N PHE A 327 -11.02 -14.73 -7.42
CA PHE A 327 -10.81 -13.39 -7.95
C PHE A 327 -10.67 -13.36 -9.47
N THR A 328 -11.33 -12.37 -10.07
CA THR A 328 -11.27 -12.07 -11.51
C THR A 328 -10.47 -10.80 -11.82
N LYS A 329 -10.33 -9.89 -10.84
CA LYS A 329 -9.52 -8.68 -10.91
C LYS A 329 -9.01 -8.28 -9.52
N GLY A 330 -7.91 -7.49 -9.47
CA GLY A 330 -7.40 -6.93 -8.22
C GLY A 330 -6.88 -5.49 -8.35
N ALA A 331 -7.21 -4.65 -7.37
CA ALA A 331 -6.66 -3.31 -7.21
C ALA A 331 -5.90 -3.20 -5.89
N PHE A 332 -4.60 -2.85 -5.97
CA PHE A 332 -3.72 -2.76 -4.82
C PHE A 332 -3.13 -1.35 -4.72
N HIS A 333 -3.67 -0.56 -3.79
CA HIS A 333 -3.25 0.83 -3.62
C HIS A 333 -2.17 0.93 -2.56
N VAL A 334 -1.00 1.48 -2.95
CA VAL A 334 0.17 1.63 -2.08
C VAL A 334 0.37 0.42 -1.16
N PRO A 335 0.47 -0.81 -1.70
CA PRO A 335 0.44 -2.03 -0.92
C PRO A 335 1.60 -2.10 0.07
N ALA A 336 1.27 -2.35 1.33
CA ALA A 336 2.20 -2.70 2.38
C ALA A 336 2.56 -4.20 2.33
N LEU A 337 3.34 -4.69 3.29
CA LEU A 337 3.72 -6.10 3.39
C LEU A 337 4.44 -6.60 2.12
N THR A 338 5.34 -5.80 1.59
CA THR A 338 6.11 -6.09 0.38
C THR A 338 7.60 -5.84 0.61
N ASP A 339 8.46 -6.70 0.02
CA ASP A 339 9.93 -6.62 0.03
C ASP A 339 10.51 -6.45 1.45
N HIS A 340 10.17 -7.40 2.33
CA HIS A 340 10.64 -7.41 3.72
C HIS A 340 12.14 -7.70 3.88
N SER A 341 12.83 -7.99 2.79
CA SER A 341 14.26 -8.28 2.75
C SER A 341 15.05 -7.21 1.98
N ALA A 342 14.47 -6.04 1.71
CA ALA A 342 15.09 -4.96 0.92
C ALA A 342 16.42 -4.47 1.54
N HIS A 343 16.58 -4.57 2.86
CA HIS A 343 17.82 -4.24 3.58
C HIS A 343 19.05 -5.03 3.07
N ARG A 344 18.86 -6.27 2.55
CA ARG A 344 19.93 -7.07 1.94
C ARG A 344 20.47 -6.45 0.65
N ALA A 345 19.67 -5.60 -0.01
CA ALA A 345 20.06 -4.83 -1.18
C ALA A 345 20.33 -3.34 -0.83
N GLY A 346 20.58 -3.03 0.43
CA GLY A 346 20.89 -1.68 0.90
C GLY A 346 19.74 -0.69 0.77
N ARG A 347 18.49 -1.15 0.79
CA ARG A 347 17.26 -0.33 0.75
C ARG A 347 16.45 -0.51 2.03
N PHE A 348 15.55 0.41 2.34
CA PHE A 348 14.64 0.25 3.47
C PHE A 348 13.60 -0.84 3.20
N ASP A 349 13.34 -1.69 4.19
CA ASP A 349 12.32 -2.73 4.11
C ASP A 349 10.92 -2.15 3.96
N GLY A 350 10.02 -2.92 3.36
CA GLY A 350 8.61 -2.60 3.34
C GLY A 350 7.96 -2.66 4.73
N TRP A 351 6.88 -1.88 4.89
CA TRP A 351 6.10 -1.90 6.13
C TRP A 351 5.64 -3.34 6.46
N PRO A 352 5.75 -3.78 7.74
CA PRO A 352 6.06 -3.03 8.95
C PRO A 352 7.55 -2.99 9.35
N GLN A 353 8.49 -3.25 8.45
CA GLN A 353 9.92 -3.24 8.67
C GLN A 353 10.37 -4.26 9.74
N PHE A 354 9.94 -5.49 9.59
CA PHE A 354 10.15 -6.58 10.54
C PHE A 354 11.58 -6.69 11.07
N TRP A 355 12.57 -6.59 10.19
CA TRP A 355 14.00 -6.74 10.53
C TRP A 355 14.51 -5.58 11.38
N LYS A 356 14.16 -4.35 11.02
CA LYS A 356 14.54 -3.12 11.73
C LYS A 356 13.98 -3.06 13.14
N GLU A 357 12.80 -3.63 13.38
CA GLU A 357 12.17 -3.71 14.71
C GLU A 357 12.95 -4.61 15.67
N GLN A 358 13.85 -5.46 15.19
CA GLN A 358 14.61 -6.39 16.04
C GLN A 358 15.93 -5.78 16.52
N THR A 359 16.23 -6.01 17.80
CA THR A 359 17.38 -5.43 18.51
C THR A 359 18.59 -6.36 18.62
N ASN A 360 18.45 -7.64 18.25
CA ASN A 360 19.54 -8.61 18.29
C ASN A 360 19.55 -9.54 17.07
N ASP A 361 20.72 -10.14 16.80
CA ASP A 361 20.95 -10.89 15.58
C ASP A 361 20.19 -12.23 15.53
N VAL A 362 19.90 -12.86 16.68
CA VAL A 362 19.11 -14.10 16.72
C VAL A 362 17.69 -13.84 16.20
N ARG A 363 17.04 -12.76 16.66
CA ARG A 363 15.71 -12.38 16.18
C ARG A 363 15.74 -11.89 14.74
N ARG A 364 16.77 -11.16 14.33
CA ARG A 364 16.95 -10.74 12.94
C ARG A 364 17.05 -11.95 12.02
N ALA A 365 17.85 -12.96 12.39
CA ALA A 365 17.94 -14.21 11.64
C ALA A 365 16.61 -14.96 11.58
N ALA A 366 15.81 -14.95 12.66
CA ALA A 366 14.46 -15.51 12.65
C ALA A 366 13.52 -14.76 11.71
N VAL A 367 13.55 -13.41 11.71
CA VAL A 367 12.82 -12.59 10.74
C VAL A 367 13.22 -12.94 9.31
N GLU A 368 14.50 -13.06 9.01
CA GLU A 368 14.98 -13.42 7.67
C GLU A 368 14.47 -14.78 7.19
N ARG A 369 14.29 -15.74 8.10
CA ARG A 369 13.67 -17.04 7.78
C ARG A 369 12.17 -16.96 7.57
N ASN A 370 11.47 -16.17 8.40
CA ASN A 370 10.02 -16.20 8.52
C ASN A 370 9.32 -15.15 7.64
N ALA A 371 9.89 -13.94 7.50
CA ALA A 371 9.25 -12.87 6.75
C ALA A 371 8.94 -13.22 5.30
N PRO A 372 9.74 -14.01 4.56
CA PRO A 372 9.40 -14.40 3.20
C PRO A 372 8.07 -15.15 3.05
N TYR A 373 7.58 -15.85 4.08
CA TYR A 373 6.25 -16.47 4.05
C TYR A 373 5.11 -15.44 4.10
N TYR A 374 5.38 -14.22 4.53
CA TYR A 374 4.42 -13.11 4.68
C TYR A 374 4.74 -11.95 3.76
N ASP A 375 5.59 -12.15 2.76
CA ASP A 375 5.97 -11.12 1.81
C ASP A 375 5.05 -11.13 0.59
N GLY A 376 4.36 -10.03 0.35
CA GLY A 376 3.51 -9.82 -0.82
C GLY A 376 4.21 -10.07 -2.15
N VAL A 377 5.54 -9.90 -2.20
CA VAL A 377 6.38 -10.24 -3.35
C VAL A 377 6.22 -11.71 -3.76
N ASN A 378 6.15 -12.62 -2.78
CA ASN A 378 6.02 -14.05 -3.02
C ASN A 378 4.59 -14.45 -3.43
N PHE A 379 3.57 -13.82 -2.86
CA PHE A 379 2.18 -14.01 -3.30
C PHE A 379 1.95 -13.44 -4.70
N ALA A 380 2.56 -12.30 -5.01
CA ALA A 380 2.48 -11.67 -6.33
C ALA A 380 2.83 -12.61 -7.48
N GLN A 381 3.80 -13.53 -7.28
CA GLN A 381 4.18 -14.54 -8.27
C GLN A 381 3.04 -15.48 -8.67
N ARG A 382 1.96 -15.54 -7.91
CA ARG A 382 0.81 -16.44 -8.11
C ARG A 382 -0.41 -15.74 -8.71
N ILE A 383 -0.37 -14.44 -8.89
CA ILE A 383 -1.47 -13.63 -9.44
C ILE A 383 -1.50 -13.78 -10.97
N ARG A 384 -2.63 -14.24 -11.52
CA ARG A 384 -2.83 -14.46 -12.95
C ARG A 384 -3.93 -13.62 -13.56
N VAL A 385 -4.71 -12.94 -12.71
CA VAL A 385 -5.83 -12.08 -13.12
C VAL A 385 -5.36 -10.66 -13.38
N PRO A 386 -6.11 -9.85 -14.16
CA PRO A 386 -5.82 -8.44 -14.35
C PRO A 386 -5.69 -7.68 -13.04
N VAL A 387 -4.66 -6.82 -12.96
CA VAL A 387 -4.43 -6.02 -11.75
C VAL A 387 -4.02 -4.58 -12.05
N THR A 388 -4.39 -3.69 -11.13
CA THR A 388 -3.86 -2.32 -11.08
C THR A 388 -3.19 -2.08 -9.73
N VAL A 389 -2.04 -1.40 -9.76
CA VAL A 389 -1.27 -1.03 -8.56
C VAL A 389 -1.05 0.48 -8.56
N THR A 390 -1.11 1.12 -7.41
CA THR A 390 -0.69 2.53 -7.28
C THR A 390 0.53 2.65 -6.38
N CYS A 391 1.37 3.64 -6.66
CA CYS A 391 2.63 3.87 -5.95
C CYS A 391 2.90 5.37 -5.82
N GLY A 392 3.19 5.84 -4.61
CA GLY A 392 3.60 7.22 -4.36
C GLY A 392 5.10 7.34 -4.17
N THR A 393 5.77 8.30 -4.84
CA THR A 393 7.22 8.44 -4.72
C THR A 393 7.67 9.21 -3.49
N ALA A 394 6.71 9.77 -2.71
CA ALA A 394 6.94 10.36 -1.39
C ALA A 394 6.29 9.53 -0.26
N ASP A 395 6.02 8.25 -0.52
CA ASP A 395 5.40 7.36 0.46
C ASP A 395 6.42 6.91 1.52
N ALA A 396 6.23 7.40 2.75
CA ALA A 396 7.09 7.07 3.89
C ALA A 396 6.70 5.77 4.62
N ALA A 397 5.56 5.17 4.26
CA ALA A 397 5.06 3.93 4.84
C ALA A 397 5.27 2.73 3.90
N CYS A 398 4.80 2.83 2.65
CA CYS A 398 4.94 1.81 1.62
C CYS A 398 5.91 2.30 0.55
N HIS A 399 7.18 2.07 0.78
CA HIS A 399 8.26 2.63 -0.05
C HIS A 399 8.12 2.25 -1.52
N PRO A 400 8.36 3.18 -2.47
CA PRO A 400 8.10 2.93 -3.89
C PRO A 400 8.88 1.73 -4.46
N HIS A 401 10.13 1.51 -4.03
CA HIS A 401 10.89 0.34 -4.47
C HIS A 401 10.28 -0.98 -4.01
N CYS A 402 9.69 -1.06 -2.79
CA CYS A 402 9.02 -2.25 -2.31
C CYS A 402 7.74 -2.55 -3.11
N VAL A 403 6.96 -1.52 -3.43
CA VAL A 403 5.75 -1.63 -4.26
C VAL A 403 6.11 -2.11 -5.67
N TRP A 404 7.14 -1.51 -6.29
CA TRP A 404 7.60 -1.90 -7.62
C TRP A 404 8.21 -3.30 -7.64
N THR A 405 8.94 -3.70 -6.59
CA THR A 405 9.46 -5.07 -6.46
C THR A 405 8.31 -6.09 -6.49
N ALA A 406 7.24 -5.86 -5.72
CA ALA A 406 6.08 -6.75 -5.74
C ALA A 406 5.35 -6.73 -7.09
N TYR A 407 5.12 -5.55 -7.67
CA TYR A 407 4.49 -5.42 -8.99
C TYR A 407 5.24 -6.18 -10.08
N ASN A 408 6.56 -6.10 -10.08
CA ASN A 408 7.40 -6.78 -11.09
C ASN A 408 7.24 -8.31 -11.03
N GLN A 409 6.92 -8.88 -9.87
CA GLN A 409 6.72 -10.33 -9.69
C GLN A 409 5.36 -10.82 -10.19
N ILE A 410 4.40 -9.93 -10.48
CA ILE A 410 3.09 -10.33 -10.96
C ILE A 410 3.20 -10.82 -12.41
N PRO A 411 2.88 -12.09 -12.73
CA PRO A 411 3.00 -12.63 -14.09
C PRO A 411 1.75 -12.37 -14.96
N ALA A 412 0.69 -11.78 -14.42
CA ALA A 412 -0.50 -11.44 -15.18
C ALA A 412 -0.15 -10.60 -16.41
N LYS A 413 -0.74 -10.92 -17.58
CA LYS A 413 -0.50 -10.21 -18.83
C LYS A 413 -1.07 -8.79 -18.81
N ASP A 414 -2.26 -8.61 -18.23
CA ASP A 414 -2.89 -7.30 -18.01
C ASP A 414 -2.57 -6.86 -16.57
N LYS A 415 -1.47 -6.13 -16.43
CA LYS A 415 -1.09 -5.49 -15.18
C LYS A 415 -0.66 -4.07 -15.42
N ARG A 416 -1.03 -3.18 -14.51
CA ARG A 416 -0.73 -1.75 -14.62
C ARG A 416 -0.21 -1.23 -13.28
N ILE A 417 0.77 -0.33 -13.32
CA ILE A 417 1.19 0.44 -12.16
C ILE A 417 1.08 1.93 -12.47
N LYS A 418 0.49 2.68 -11.56
CA LYS A 418 0.42 4.14 -11.62
C LYS A 418 1.30 4.71 -10.52
N THR A 419 2.36 5.39 -10.92
CA THR A 419 3.29 6.05 -10.00
C THR A 419 3.05 7.54 -10.00
N GLY A 420 2.81 8.12 -8.82
CA GLY A 420 2.63 9.57 -8.64
C GLY A 420 3.88 10.21 -8.06
N PHE A 421 4.50 11.17 -8.78
CA PHE A 421 5.64 11.93 -8.26
C PHE A 421 5.21 12.78 -7.06
N ALA A 422 6.05 12.78 -6.01
CA ALA A 422 5.84 13.47 -4.73
C ALA A 422 4.50 13.14 -4.03
N MET A 423 3.80 12.11 -4.46
CA MET A 423 2.58 11.66 -3.80
C MET A 423 2.93 10.90 -2.52
N PRO A 424 2.33 11.28 -1.37
CA PRO A 424 2.53 10.62 -0.08
C PRO A 424 1.74 9.31 0.01
N HIS A 425 1.73 8.70 1.20
CA HIS A 425 0.95 7.50 1.45
C HIS A 425 -0.56 7.76 1.34
N GLY A 426 -1.25 7.04 0.45
CA GLY A 426 -2.70 7.16 0.30
C GLY A 426 -3.21 6.78 -1.08
N VAL A 427 -4.52 6.91 -1.26
CA VAL A 427 -5.20 6.80 -2.54
C VAL A 427 -5.66 8.19 -2.95
N TRP A 428 -5.31 8.59 -4.15
CA TRP A 428 -5.67 9.91 -4.66
C TRP A 428 -6.95 9.82 -5.49
N ASP A 429 -7.86 10.75 -5.31
CA ASP A 429 -9.23 10.72 -5.87
C ASP A 429 -9.26 10.36 -7.36
N GLN A 430 -8.39 10.95 -8.15
CA GLN A 430 -8.30 10.68 -9.59
C GLN A 430 -7.94 9.22 -9.93
N PHE A 431 -7.12 8.56 -9.10
CA PHE A 431 -6.78 7.15 -9.31
C PHE A 431 -7.85 6.23 -8.75
N TYR A 432 -8.47 6.61 -7.64
CA TYR A 432 -9.55 5.85 -7.03
C TYR A 432 -10.78 5.75 -7.95
N LEU A 433 -11.25 6.88 -8.48
CA LEU A 433 -12.39 6.91 -9.40
C LEU A 433 -12.15 6.05 -10.64
N ARG A 434 -10.99 6.19 -11.29
CA ARG A 434 -10.62 5.37 -12.46
C ARG A 434 -10.47 3.89 -12.13
N THR A 435 -10.04 3.55 -10.91
CA THR A 435 -9.95 2.16 -10.46
C THR A 435 -11.33 1.58 -10.22
N ALA A 436 -12.23 2.33 -9.59
CA ALA A 436 -13.60 1.90 -9.36
C ALA A 436 -14.36 1.66 -10.69
N GLU A 437 -14.14 2.51 -11.69
CA GLU A 437 -14.66 2.32 -13.05
C GLU A 437 -14.07 1.06 -13.70
N TRP A 438 -12.77 0.89 -13.62
CA TRP A 438 -12.08 -0.29 -14.18
C TRP A 438 -12.53 -1.60 -13.53
N LEU A 439 -12.80 -1.62 -12.21
CA LEU A 439 -13.32 -2.80 -11.52
C LEU A 439 -14.72 -3.18 -11.99
N LYS A 440 -15.55 -2.18 -12.39
CA LYS A 440 -16.91 -2.38 -12.92
C LYS A 440 -16.94 -2.86 -14.37
N ASP A 441 -15.87 -2.61 -15.13
CA ASP A 441 -15.82 -2.96 -16.56
C ASP A 441 -15.85 -4.48 -16.74
N ASP A 442 -16.84 -4.99 -17.42
CA ASP A 442 -17.08 -6.43 -17.65
C ASP A 442 -16.15 -7.04 -18.71
N GLY A 443 -15.10 -6.30 -19.12
CA GLY A 443 -14.12 -6.81 -20.09
C GLY A 443 -14.58 -6.78 -21.55
N ALA A 444 -15.69 -6.09 -21.87
CA ALA A 444 -16.05 -5.78 -23.23
C ALA A 444 -15.07 -4.71 -23.77
N ALA A 445 -14.14 -5.17 -24.60
CA ALA A 445 -13.17 -4.38 -25.36
C ALA A 445 -12.27 -3.44 -24.52
N ALA A 446 -11.13 -3.94 -24.07
CA ALA A 446 -9.98 -3.09 -23.82
C ALA A 446 -9.58 -2.41 -25.14
N SER A 447 -10.20 -1.30 -25.47
CA SER A 447 -9.74 -0.42 -26.53
C SER A 447 -8.47 0.25 -26.08
N ALA A 448 -7.42 0.07 -26.85
CA ALA A 448 -6.16 0.76 -27.00
C ALA A 448 -5.47 1.34 -25.74
N PRO A 449 -4.15 1.15 -25.62
CA PRO A 449 -3.38 1.81 -24.58
C PRO A 449 -3.46 3.31 -24.78
N GLU A 450 -4.07 4.01 -23.84
CA GLU A 450 -3.97 5.46 -23.77
C GLU A 450 -2.49 5.77 -23.50
N ALA A 451 -1.81 6.19 -24.56
CA ALA A 451 -0.46 6.70 -24.49
C ALA A 451 -0.40 7.74 -23.38
N ALA A 452 0.62 7.64 -22.55
CA ALA A 452 0.93 8.54 -21.45
C ALA A 452 0.65 10.00 -21.85
N ARG A 453 -0.36 10.62 -21.26
CA ARG A 453 -0.56 12.05 -21.27
C ARG A 453 -0.56 12.57 -19.85
#